data_5cbb44487cf8195a01c96615f1b190bb
#
_entry.id   5cbb44487cf8195a01c96615f1b190bb
#
_cell.length_a   1.000
_cell.length_b   1.000
_cell.length_c   1.000
_cell.angle_alpha   90.00
_cell.angle_beta   90.00
_cell.angle_gamma   90.00
#
_symmetry.space_group_name_H-M   'P 1'
#
loop_
_entity.id
_entity.type
_entity.pdbx_description
1 polymer ?
#
loop_
_entity_poly.entity_id
_entity_poly.type
_entity_poly.pdbx_seq_one_letter_code
_entity_poly.pdbx_strand_id
1 'polypeptide(L)'
;MEYIAYVETPYKEKFGIPRQSGLAESTCGEIIFTPKFRNPDAVRGIEEFSHLWLLWEFSRAKQDTFHATVAPPRLGGKEKRGVFATRSPFRPNSIGLSCVKLEKVRIDQKLGPVLTVSGLDLLDHTPLFDIKPYLPYVDAHPEAENGFAEEFREFQIPVVFPEELQAQI
;
A
#
# COMPACT_ATOMS: atom_id res chain seq x y z
N MET A 1 -14.57 -3.93 -12.08
CA MET A 1 -13.68 -2.73 -12.20
C MET A 1 -12.52 -3.12 -13.09
N GLU A 2 -11.95 -2.16 -13.80
CA GLU A 2 -10.81 -2.37 -14.70
C GLU A 2 -9.52 -1.94 -13.98
N TYR A 3 -8.42 -2.64 -14.21
CA TYR A 3 -7.13 -2.25 -13.67
C TYR A 3 -6.48 -1.19 -14.56
N ILE A 4 -6.11 -0.06 -13.96
CA ILE A 4 -5.45 1.04 -14.68
C ILE A 4 -3.94 0.90 -14.72
N ALA A 5 -3.35 0.25 -13.71
CA ALA A 5 -1.92 0.10 -13.52
C ALA A 5 -1.60 -1.12 -12.64
N TYR A 6 -0.33 -1.42 -12.51
CA TYR A 6 0.22 -2.32 -11.49
C TYR A 6 1.45 -1.69 -10.85
N VAL A 7 1.82 -2.19 -9.66
CA VAL A 7 2.97 -1.68 -8.91
C VAL A 7 4.12 -2.65 -9.03
N GLU A 8 5.30 -2.19 -9.42
CA GLU A 8 6.56 -2.92 -9.30
C GLU A 8 7.24 -2.55 -7.99
N THR A 9 7.48 -3.55 -7.13
CA THR A 9 8.07 -3.40 -5.81
C THR A 9 9.15 -4.44 -5.54
N PRO A 10 10.06 -4.21 -4.58
CA PRO A 10 10.99 -5.23 -4.14
C PRO A 10 10.31 -6.39 -3.39
N TYR A 11 9.06 -6.24 -2.97
CA TYR A 11 8.33 -7.25 -2.21
C TYR A 11 7.78 -8.35 -3.10
N LYS A 12 8.59 -9.37 -3.39
CA LYS A 12 8.20 -10.51 -4.26
C LYS A 12 7.34 -11.54 -3.55
N GLU A 13 7.33 -11.54 -2.22
CA GLU A 13 6.57 -12.44 -1.37
C GLU A 13 5.78 -11.66 -0.32
N LYS A 14 4.71 -12.29 0.23
CA LYS A 14 3.85 -11.67 1.25
C LYS A 14 4.55 -11.43 2.60
N PHE A 15 5.63 -12.16 2.88
CA PHE A 15 6.41 -11.98 4.10
C PHE A 15 7.43 -10.86 3.89
N GLY A 16 7.56 -9.97 4.87
CA GLY A 16 8.45 -8.80 4.79
C GLY A 16 7.78 -7.54 4.22
N ILE A 17 6.55 -7.63 3.70
CA ILE A 17 5.78 -6.44 3.32
C ILE A 17 5.40 -5.67 4.59
N PRO A 18 5.59 -4.34 4.64
CA PRO A 18 5.08 -3.51 5.71
C PRO A 18 3.58 -3.71 5.89
N ARG A 19 3.09 -3.71 7.13
CA ARG A 19 1.67 -3.96 7.41
C ARG A 19 0.75 -2.81 7.00
N GLN A 20 1.31 -1.61 6.85
CA GLN A 20 0.61 -0.41 6.39
C GLN A 20 1.60 0.44 5.60
N SER A 21 1.07 1.24 4.69
CA SER A 21 1.85 2.25 3.96
C SER A 21 2.48 3.26 4.93
N GLY A 22 3.63 3.80 4.55
CA GLY A 22 4.39 4.77 5.35
C GLY A 22 5.26 4.18 6.46
N LEU A 23 5.15 2.88 6.80
CA LEU A 23 6.00 2.26 7.84
C LEU A 23 7.44 1.98 7.38
N ALA A 24 7.67 1.87 6.08
CA ALA A 24 9.00 1.68 5.47
C ALA A 24 9.20 2.77 4.40
N GLU A 25 9.47 3.99 4.85
CA GLU A 25 9.53 5.18 4.00
C GLU A 25 10.61 5.12 2.92
N SER A 26 11.71 4.39 3.17
CA SER A 26 12.82 4.27 2.22
C SER A 26 12.55 3.31 1.07
N THR A 27 11.50 2.46 1.17
CA THR A 27 11.22 1.48 0.11
C THR A 27 10.47 2.13 -1.02
N CYS A 28 11.10 2.17 -2.18
CA CYS A 28 10.54 2.70 -3.42
C CYS A 28 10.00 1.59 -4.32
N GLY A 29 9.04 1.96 -5.16
CA GLY A 29 8.53 1.16 -6.27
C GLY A 29 8.01 2.03 -7.38
N GLU A 30 7.61 1.41 -8.47
CA GLU A 30 7.11 2.12 -9.65
C GLU A 30 5.67 1.71 -9.97
N ILE A 31 4.84 2.68 -10.29
CA ILE A 31 3.49 2.47 -10.81
C ILE A 31 3.56 2.52 -12.33
N ILE A 32 3.22 1.40 -12.97
CA ILE A 32 3.25 1.21 -14.41
C ILE A 32 1.82 1.10 -14.92
N PHE A 33 1.42 2.04 -15.76
CA PHE A 33 0.07 2.03 -16.34
C PHE A 33 -0.10 0.92 -17.39
N THR A 34 -1.29 0.33 -17.45
CA THR A 34 -1.62 -0.62 -18.51
C THR A 34 -1.74 0.12 -19.87
N PRO A 35 -1.57 -0.55 -21.02
CA PRO A 35 -1.46 0.13 -22.31
C PRO A 35 -2.59 1.11 -22.63
N LYS A 36 -3.81 0.82 -22.21
CA LYS A 36 -4.99 1.67 -22.40
C LYS A 36 -4.89 3.02 -21.67
N PHE A 37 -4.16 3.08 -20.56
CA PHE A 37 -4.10 4.25 -19.67
C PHE A 37 -2.75 4.97 -19.72
N ARG A 38 -1.89 4.70 -20.72
CA ARG A 38 -0.55 5.29 -20.88
C ARG A 38 -0.54 6.70 -21.46
N ASN A 39 -1.68 7.39 -21.49
CA ASN A 39 -1.72 8.77 -21.96
C ASN A 39 -1.07 9.69 -20.92
N PRO A 40 0.00 10.46 -21.30
CA PRO A 40 0.66 11.39 -20.38
C PRO A 40 -0.26 12.48 -19.82
N ASP A 41 -1.32 12.83 -20.54
CA ASP A 41 -2.27 13.83 -20.08
C ASP A 41 -3.05 13.36 -18.82
N ALA A 42 -3.15 12.06 -18.60
CA ALA A 42 -3.82 11.51 -17.43
C ALA A 42 -3.08 11.78 -16.10
N VAL A 43 -1.78 12.09 -16.18
CA VAL A 43 -0.95 12.41 -15.00
C VAL A 43 -0.50 13.87 -14.98
N ARG A 44 -1.02 14.71 -15.86
CA ARG A 44 -0.65 16.13 -15.93
C ARG A 44 -1.00 16.83 -14.62
N GLY A 45 -0.02 17.46 -13.97
CA GLY A 45 -0.15 18.17 -12.69
C GLY A 45 -0.10 17.26 -11.46
N ILE A 46 0.10 15.93 -11.60
CA ILE A 46 0.18 15.02 -10.46
C ILE A 46 1.43 15.30 -9.61
N GLU A 47 2.47 15.85 -10.20
CA GLU A 47 3.73 16.26 -9.56
C GLU A 47 3.57 17.41 -8.55
N GLU A 48 2.44 18.11 -8.57
CA GLU A 48 2.12 19.16 -7.59
C GLU A 48 1.73 18.58 -6.22
N PHE A 49 1.47 17.27 -6.15
CA PHE A 49 1.06 16.58 -4.94
C PHE A 49 2.18 15.73 -4.36
N SER A 50 2.40 15.83 -3.06
CA SER A 50 3.42 15.06 -2.35
C SER A 50 3.01 13.62 -2.09
N HIS A 51 1.71 13.35 -1.95
CA HIS A 51 1.19 12.02 -1.62
C HIS A 51 -0.01 11.65 -2.48
N LEU A 52 -0.19 10.35 -2.67
CA LEU A 52 -1.26 9.77 -3.47
C LEU A 52 -1.97 8.67 -2.69
N TRP A 53 -3.29 8.62 -2.82
CA TRP A 53 -4.10 7.46 -2.49
C TRP A 53 -4.03 6.46 -3.64
N LEU A 54 -3.71 5.21 -3.32
CA LEU A 54 -3.80 4.07 -4.22
C LEU A 54 -4.98 3.19 -3.82
N LEU A 55 -5.92 2.96 -4.72
CA LEU A 55 -6.96 1.96 -4.59
C LEU A 55 -6.54 0.72 -5.38
N TRP A 56 -6.44 -0.43 -4.71
CA TRP A 56 -5.84 -1.62 -5.29
C TRP A 56 -6.55 -2.91 -4.87
N GLU A 57 -6.19 -4.02 -5.46
CA GLU A 57 -6.80 -5.31 -5.18
C GLU A 57 -5.89 -6.22 -4.37
N PHE A 58 -6.44 -6.83 -3.30
CA PHE A 58 -5.84 -7.99 -2.65
C PHE A 58 -5.97 -9.23 -3.53
N SER A 59 -5.28 -9.25 -4.68
CA SER A 59 -5.44 -10.25 -5.74
C SER A 59 -5.20 -11.69 -5.26
N ARG A 60 -4.37 -11.87 -4.21
CA ARG A 60 -4.03 -13.19 -3.63
C ARG A 60 -4.84 -13.57 -2.38
N ALA A 61 -5.83 -12.76 -2.00
CA ALA A 61 -6.62 -12.99 -0.79
C ALA A 61 -8.13 -13.09 -1.07
N LYS A 62 -8.50 -13.32 -2.32
CA LYS A 62 -9.90 -13.50 -2.71
C LYS A 62 -10.50 -14.73 -2.00
N GLN A 63 -11.73 -14.56 -1.52
CA GLN A 63 -12.51 -15.63 -0.92
C GLN A 63 -13.86 -15.76 -1.63
N ASP A 64 -14.33 -16.98 -1.79
CA ASP A 64 -15.63 -17.26 -2.39
C ASP A 64 -16.77 -17.10 -1.38
N THR A 65 -16.45 -17.13 -0.08
CA THR A 65 -17.44 -17.06 1.00
C THR A 65 -17.17 -15.85 1.91
N PHE A 66 -18.21 -15.11 2.21
CA PHE A 66 -18.15 -14.01 3.16
C PHE A 66 -18.06 -14.52 4.60
N HIS A 67 -17.07 -14.04 5.33
CA HIS A 67 -16.92 -14.23 6.77
C HIS A 67 -17.09 -12.88 7.48
N ALA A 68 -18.09 -12.79 8.35
CA ALA A 68 -18.40 -11.56 9.08
C ALA A 68 -17.31 -11.13 10.07
N THR A 69 -16.49 -12.10 10.53
CA THR A 69 -15.43 -11.85 11.52
C THR A 69 -14.09 -12.40 11.06
N VAL A 70 -13.02 -11.75 11.50
CA VAL A 70 -11.62 -12.16 11.33
C VAL A 70 -10.93 -12.17 12.69
N ALA A 71 -9.83 -12.91 12.80
CA ALA A 71 -8.98 -12.92 13.99
C ALA A 71 -7.66 -12.17 13.69
N PRO A 72 -7.55 -10.88 14.08
CA PRO A 72 -6.35 -10.09 13.79
C PRO A 72 -5.13 -10.70 14.49
N PRO A 73 -3.99 -10.91 13.77
CA PRO A 73 -2.78 -11.48 14.37
C PRO A 73 -2.26 -10.66 15.56
N ARG A 74 -2.43 -9.35 15.54
CA ARG A 74 -2.02 -8.45 16.64
C ARG A 74 -2.77 -8.70 17.94
N LEU A 75 -3.99 -9.24 17.89
CA LEU A 75 -4.77 -9.66 19.06
C LEU A 75 -4.52 -11.14 19.41
N GLY A 76 -3.33 -11.68 19.05
CA GLY A 76 -2.94 -13.05 19.32
C GLY A 76 -3.69 -14.09 18.49
N GLY A 77 -4.49 -13.68 17.50
CA GLY A 77 -5.24 -14.57 16.60
C GLY A 77 -6.41 -15.31 17.26
N LYS A 78 -6.72 -15.03 18.54
CA LYS A 78 -7.81 -15.67 19.30
C LYS A 78 -9.06 -14.79 19.37
N GLU A 79 -8.88 -13.50 19.51
CA GLU A 79 -9.98 -12.54 19.57
C GLU A 79 -10.51 -12.26 18.17
N LYS A 80 -11.83 -12.41 17.99
CA LYS A 80 -12.51 -12.09 16.72
C LYS A 80 -12.99 -10.66 16.69
N ARG A 81 -12.82 -10.02 15.54
CA ARG A 81 -13.34 -8.67 15.24
C ARG A 81 -14.21 -8.72 13.98
N GLY A 82 -15.19 -7.85 13.90
CA GLY A 82 -15.95 -7.65 12.65
C GLY A 82 -15.00 -7.27 11.51
N VAL A 83 -15.15 -7.85 10.33
CA VAL A 83 -14.28 -7.61 9.19
C VAL A 83 -14.19 -6.11 8.84
N PHE A 84 -15.26 -5.37 9.00
CA PHE A 84 -15.31 -3.93 8.72
C PHE A 84 -14.67 -3.06 9.81
N ALA A 85 -14.43 -3.64 11.01
CA ALA A 85 -13.63 -3.00 12.06
C ALA A 85 -12.13 -3.30 11.92
N THR A 86 -11.68 -3.85 10.81
CA THR A 86 -10.28 -4.21 10.54
C THR A 86 -9.85 -3.80 9.14
N ARG A 87 -8.55 -3.84 8.89
CA ARG A 87 -7.94 -3.71 7.55
C ARG A 87 -7.54 -5.08 6.96
N SER A 88 -8.24 -6.15 7.37
CA SER A 88 -8.03 -7.49 6.83
C SER A 88 -8.24 -7.54 5.31
N PRO A 89 -7.42 -8.30 4.57
CA PRO A 89 -7.63 -8.52 3.14
C PRO A 89 -8.86 -9.39 2.83
N PHE A 90 -9.35 -10.15 3.82
CA PHE A 90 -10.49 -11.06 3.68
C PHE A 90 -11.81 -10.31 3.78
N ARG A 91 -12.08 -9.49 2.76
CA ARG A 91 -13.24 -8.59 2.66
C ARG A 91 -14.16 -9.04 1.53
N PRO A 92 -15.47 -8.65 1.56
CA PRO A 92 -16.39 -8.93 0.45
C PRO A 92 -15.89 -8.43 -0.90
N ASN A 93 -15.36 -7.19 -0.89
CA ASN A 93 -14.62 -6.62 -2.01
C ASN A 93 -13.16 -6.52 -1.58
N SER A 94 -12.30 -7.23 -2.27
CA SER A 94 -10.86 -7.32 -1.95
C SER A 94 -10.11 -6.02 -2.28
N ILE A 95 -10.62 -4.87 -1.80
CA ILE A 95 -10.07 -3.54 -2.07
C ILE A 95 -9.14 -3.14 -0.93
N GLY A 96 -7.92 -2.74 -1.28
CA GLY A 96 -6.95 -2.08 -0.42
C GLY A 96 -6.89 -0.59 -0.69
N LEU A 97 -6.44 0.17 0.30
CA LEU A 97 -6.20 1.60 0.24
C LEU A 97 -4.88 1.90 0.93
N SER A 98 -3.96 2.56 0.20
CA SER A 98 -2.65 2.94 0.72
C SER A 98 -2.36 4.38 0.36
N CYS A 99 -1.86 5.14 1.32
CA CYS A 99 -1.30 6.47 1.09
C CYS A 99 0.21 6.32 0.88
N VAL A 100 0.72 6.76 -0.26
CA VAL A 100 2.14 6.65 -0.62
C VAL A 100 2.69 8.03 -0.96
N LYS A 101 3.99 8.23 -0.77
CA LYS A 101 4.66 9.46 -1.17
C LYS A 101 5.02 9.39 -2.66
N LEU A 102 4.73 10.45 -3.41
CA LEU A 102 5.18 10.59 -4.79
C LEU A 102 6.61 11.14 -4.81
N GLU A 103 7.54 10.37 -5.34
CA GLU A 103 8.96 10.74 -5.41
C GLU A 103 9.32 11.35 -6.77
N LYS A 104 8.77 10.79 -7.85
CA LYS A 104 9.10 11.22 -9.21
C LYS A 104 8.04 10.83 -10.22
N VAL A 105 7.85 11.67 -11.21
CA VAL A 105 7.09 11.38 -12.43
C VAL A 105 8.05 11.36 -13.61
N ARG A 106 7.99 10.34 -14.45
CA ARG A 106 8.74 10.27 -15.71
C ARG A 106 7.86 9.81 -16.85
N ILE A 107 8.14 10.26 -18.04
CA ILE A 107 7.49 9.76 -19.25
C ILE A 107 8.49 8.84 -19.97
N ASP A 108 8.15 7.56 -20.00
CA ASP A 108 8.93 6.53 -20.69
C ASP A 108 8.43 6.36 -22.13
N GLN A 109 9.33 6.08 -23.06
CA GLN A 109 8.98 5.93 -24.48
C GLN A 109 8.08 4.72 -24.76
N LYS A 110 8.19 3.65 -23.96
CA LYS A 110 7.44 2.39 -24.14
C LYS A 110 6.29 2.25 -23.15
N LEU A 111 6.53 2.67 -21.91
CA LEU A 111 5.60 2.49 -20.79
C LEU A 111 4.66 3.68 -20.59
N GLY A 112 4.91 4.81 -21.28
CA GLY A 112 4.18 6.05 -21.04
C GLY A 112 4.54 6.65 -19.67
N PRO A 113 3.59 7.25 -18.94
CA PRO A 113 3.86 7.77 -17.61
C PRO A 113 4.22 6.66 -16.63
N VAL A 114 5.22 6.91 -15.80
CA VAL A 114 5.65 6.05 -14.70
C VAL A 114 5.80 6.92 -13.46
N LEU A 115 5.18 6.49 -12.35
CA LEU A 115 5.25 7.17 -11.08
C LEU A 115 6.16 6.38 -10.14
N THR A 116 7.25 6.99 -9.68
CA THR A 116 8.07 6.43 -8.60
C THR A 116 7.46 6.89 -7.27
N VAL A 117 7.17 5.93 -6.40
CA VAL A 117 6.54 6.18 -5.09
C VAL A 117 7.30 5.48 -3.98
N SER A 118 7.20 5.99 -2.75
CA SER A 118 7.81 5.39 -1.57
C SER A 118 6.77 5.14 -0.46
N GLY A 119 7.16 4.38 0.56
CA GLY A 119 6.27 4.00 1.66
C GLY A 119 5.23 2.93 1.28
N LEU A 120 5.55 2.08 0.33
CA LEU A 120 4.66 1.02 -0.18
C LEU A 120 4.45 -0.11 0.82
N ASP A 121 3.23 -0.64 0.85
CA ASP A 121 2.82 -1.85 1.56
C ASP A 121 2.17 -2.90 0.62
N LEU A 122 2.57 -2.88 -0.65
CA LEU A 122 1.99 -3.69 -1.71
C LEU A 122 2.98 -4.75 -2.21
N LEU A 123 2.44 -5.93 -2.48
CA LEU A 123 3.16 -6.99 -3.16
C LEU A 123 3.49 -6.58 -4.60
N ASP A 124 4.60 -7.07 -5.11
CA ASP A 124 4.95 -6.89 -6.52
C ASP A 124 3.82 -7.32 -7.47
N HIS A 125 3.63 -6.57 -8.54
CA HIS A 125 2.54 -6.74 -9.51
C HIS A 125 1.12 -6.63 -8.91
N THR A 126 0.94 -5.95 -7.77
CA THR A 126 -0.40 -5.64 -7.28
C THR A 126 -1.13 -4.71 -8.25
N PRO A 127 -2.35 -5.10 -8.71
CA PRO A 127 -3.12 -4.28 -9.64
C PRO A 127 -3.81 -3.11 -8.94
N LEU A 128 -3.80 -1.95 -9.59
CA LEU A 128 -4.46 -0.73 -9.14
C LEU A 128 -5.76 -0.48 -9.90
N PHE A 129 -6.80 -0.08 -9.16
CA PHE A 129 -8.07 0.36 -9.71
C PHE A 129 -8.10 1.86 -9.96
N ASP A 130 -7.46 2.66 -9.07
CA ASP A 130 -7.49 4.12 -9.14
C ASP A 130 -6.33 4.75 -8.38
N ILE A 131 -6.01 6.00 -8.74
CA ILE A 131 -5.03 6.84 -8.08
C ILE A 131 -5.67 8.20 -7.86
N LYS A 132 -5.58 8.74 -6.64
CA LYS A 132 -6.07 10.07 -6.30
C LYS A 132 -5.04 10.88 -5.52
N PRO A 133 -4.95 12.19 -5.70
CA PRO A 133 -4.15 13.05 -4.82
C PRO A 133 -4.62 12.94 -3.37
N TYR A 134 -3.65 12.93 -2.43
CA TYR A 134 -3.92 13.11 -1.02
C TYR A 134 -3.98 14.61 -0.71
N LEU A 135 -5.06 15.04 -0.06
CA LEU A 135 -5.30 16.44 0.29
C LEU A 135 -5.29 16.60 1.82
N PRO A 136 -4.18 17.06 2.43
CA PRO A 136 -4.05 17.10 3.90
C PRO A 136 -5.19 17.83 4.62
N TYR A 137 -5.71 18.90 4.02
CA TYR A 137 -6.78 19.69 4.64
C TYR A 137 -8.14 18.99 4.67
N VAL A 138 -8.31 17.87 3.95
CA VAL A 138 -9.52 17.06 3.92
C VAL A 138 -9.28 15.67 4.50
N ASP A 139 -8.13 15.06 4.16
CA ASP A 139 -7.87 13.65 4.43
C ASP A 139 -7.22 13.42 5.80
N ALA A 140 -6.54 14.45 6.38
CA ALA A 140 -5.87 14.29 7.64
C ALA A 140 -6.81 14.56 8.84
N HIS A 141 -6.91 13.58 9.73
CA HIS A 141 -7.65 13.65 10.98
C HIS A 141 -6.73 13.28 12.16
N PRO A 142 -5.84 14.20 12.61
CA PRO A 142 -4.87 13.90 13.67
C PRO A 142 -5.50 13.49 15.00
N GLU A 143 -6.75 13.95 15.24
CA GLU A 143 -7.54 13.65 16.44
C GLU A 143 -8.28 12.30 16.38
N ALA A 144 -8.22 11.60 15.24
CA ALA A 144 -8.96 10.35 15.08
C ALA A 144 -8.42 9.24 15.99
N GLU A 145 -9.34 8.49 16.60
CA GLU A 145 -9.01 7.38 17.48
C GLU A 145 -8.64 6.12 16.69
N ASN A 146 -7.59 5.42 17.12
CA ASN A 146 -7.07 4.22 16.46
C ASN A 146 -7.75 2.92 16.89
N GLY A 147 -8.70 2.96 17.84
CA GLY A 147 -9.35 1.79 18.38
C GLY A 147 -8.32 0.79 18.94
N PHE A 148 -8.49 -0.51 18.67
CA PHE A 148 -7.56 -1.55 19.15
C PHE A 148 -6.15 -1.45 18.54
N ALA A 149 -5.94 -0.67 17.50
CA ALA A 149 -4.63 -0.51 16.90
C ALA A 149 -3.69 0.41 17.70
N GLU A 150 -4.23 1.21 18.65
CA GLU A 150 -3.46 2.13 19.46
C GLU A 150 -2.38 1.42 20.28
N GLU A 151 -2.69 0.28 20.87
CA GLU A 151 -1.75 -0.53 21.67
C GLU A 151 -0.51 -0.97 20.88
N PHE A 152 -0.59 -0.96 19.54
CA PHE A 152 0.46 -1.44 18.65
C PHE A 152 1.15 -0.32 17.86
N ARG A 153 0.84 0.93 18.13
CA ARG A 153 1.34 2.09 17.38
C ARG A 153 2.86 2.16 17.38
N GLU A 154 3.45 1.98 18.55
CA GLU A 154 4.90 2.10 18.77
C GLU A 154 5.60 0.75 18.93
N PHE A 155 4.89 -0.35 18.61
CA PHE A 155 5.49 -1.68 18.75
C PHE A 155 6.60 -1.89 17.72
N GLN A 156 7.83 -2.00 18.23
CA GLN A 156 9.04 -2.28 17.45
C GLN A 156 9.69 -3.57 17.94
N ILE A 157 10.22 -4.36 17.04
CA ILE A 157 11.04 -5.52 17.34
C ILE A 157 12.49 -5.07 17.24
N PRO A 158 13.30 -5.15 18.30
CA PRO A 158 14.72 -4.84 18.21
C PRO A 158 15.41 -5.86 17.30
N VAL A 159 16.10 -5.37 16.27
CA VAL A 159 16.91 -6.20 15.37
C VAL A 159 18.38 -5.89 15.63
N VAL A 160 19.13 -6.89 16.05
CA VAL A 160 20.59 -6.78 16.16
C VAL A 160 21.21 -7.27 14.86
N PHE A 161 21.90 -6.38 14.19
CA PHE A 161 22.60 -6.69 12.94
C PHE A 161 24.10 -6.82 13.26
N PRO A 162 24.71 -8.02 13.22
CA PRO A 162 26.13 -8.21 13.47
C PRO A 162 26.99 -7.40 12.48
N GLU A 163 28.09 -6.80 12.96
CA GLU A 163 28.97 -5.96 12.13
C GLU A 163 29.47 -6.71 10.87
N GLU A 164 29.73 -8.01 11.00
CA GLU A 164 30.16 -8.88 9.88
C GLU A 164 29.13 -8.96 8.74
N LEU A 165 27.85 -8.80 9.04
CA LEU A 165 26.77 -8.76 8.05
C LEU A 165 26.51 -7.35 7.51
N GLN A 166 26.78 -6.31 8.29
CA GLN A 166 26.65 -4.92 7.84
C GLN A 166 27.62 -4.60 6.69
N ALA A 167 28.80 -5.23 6.67
CA ALA A 167 29.78 -5.05 5.62
C ALA A 167 29.42 -5.74 4.28
N GLN A 168 28.33 -6.54 4.23
CA GLN A 168 27.86 -7.25 3.04
C GLN A 168 26.67 -6.58 2.35
N ILE A 169 26.16 -5.48 2.90
CA ILE A 169 25.06 -4.68 2.39
C ILE A 169 25.61 -3.37 1.81
#